data_8cbd1c20ac3f92c1470998e48003c180
#
_entry.id   8cbd1c20ac3f92c1470998e48003c180
#
_cell.length_a   1.000
_cell.length_b   1.000
_cell.length_c   1.000
_cell.angle_alpha   90.00
_cell.angle_beta   90.00
_cell.angle_gamma   90.00
#
_symmetry.space_group_name_H-M   'P 1'
#
loop_
_entity.id
_entity.type
_entity.pdbx_description
1 polymer ?
#
loop_
_entity_poly.entity_id
_entity_poly.type
_entity_poly.pdbx_seq_one_letter_code
_entity_poly.pdbx_strand_id
1 'polypeptide(L)'
;RIVRTSRKTMALQIEEDGQVTVRVPRTATEAQAEEFARRHGEWILKTREKVLQNASWRRSYTEAEKQTGKQRLNRKLEERLPLFASVMGVSYGRVSIRDQRTRWGSCSGKGNLNFNWKLSLVPDEILDYVVVHELAHRIEMNHSANFWREVEKILPDYRERRMWLKENGGRL
;
A
#
# COMPACT_ATOMS: atom_id res chain seq x y z
N ARG A 1 23.52 2.24 -5.68
CA ARG A 1 23.25 2.87 -7.00
C ARG A 1 22.69 4.27 -6.78
N ILE A 2 23.18 5.27 -7.56
CA ILE A 2 22.65 6.65 -7.53
C ILE A 2 21.79 6.87 -8.79
N VAL A 3 20.58 7.41 -8.62
CA VAL A 3 19.64 7.72 -9.71
C VAL A 3 19.24 9.19 -9.63
N ARG A 4 19.55 9.95 -10.68
CA ARG A 4 19.21 11.37 -10.80
C ARG A 4 17.77 11.54 -11.30
N THR A 5 17.00 12.38 -10.63
CA THR A 5 15.58 12.58 -10.93
C THR A 5 15.23 14.08 -10.91
N SER A 6 14.01 14.44 -11.36
CA SER A 6 13.46 15.80 -11.27
C SER A 6 12.93 16.18 -9.87
N ARG A 7 13.08 15.33 -8.87
CA ARG A 7 12.67 15.59 -7.48
C ARG A 7 13.51 16.71 -6.88
N LYS A 8 12.93 17.43 -5.92
CA LYS A 8 13.63 18.45 -5.14
C LYS A 8 14.33 17.89 -3.89
N THR A 9 14.01 16.65 -3.48
CA THR A 9 14.54 16.01 -2.27
C THR A 9 15.20 14.68 -2.60
N MET A 10 16.16 14.27 -1.75
CA MET A 10 16.77 12.94 -1.81
C MET A 10 15.83 11.90 -1.21
N ALA A 11 15.91 10.67 -1.70
CA ALA A 11 15.18 9.52 -1.15
C ALA A 11 16.00 8.24 -1.29
N LEU A 12 15.84 7.35 -0.30
CA LEU A 12 16.37 5.99 -0.33
C LEU A 12 15.27 5.01 -0.77
N GLN A 13 15.65 4.05 -1.56
CA GLN A 13 14.82 2.92 -1.95
C GLN A 13 15.67 1.64 -1.83
N ILE A 14 15.09 0.60 -1.23
CA ILE A 14 15.67 -0.74 -1.25
C ILE A 14 14.87 -1.54 -2.29
N GLU A 15 15.58 -2.03 -3.29
CA GLU A 15 15.00 -2.87 -4.35
C GLU A 15 14.74 -4.30 -3.81
N GLU A 16 14.01 -5.13 -4.54
CA GLU A 16 13.63 -6.49 -4.11
C GLU A 16 14.83 -7.43 -3.93
N ASP A 17 15.90 -7.20 -4.68
CA ASP A 17 17.18 -7.91 -4.57
C ASP A 17 18.07 -7.40 -3.43
N GLY A 18 17.57 -6.44 -2.65
CA GLY A 18 18.32 -5.78 -1.57
C GLY A 18 19.27 -4.68 -2.05
N GLN A 19 19.29 -4.33 -3.35
CA GLN A 19 20.10 -3.22 -3.84
C GLN A 19 19.57 -1.89 -3.30
N VAL A 20 20.50 -1.06 -2.79
CA VAL A 20 20.19 0.29 -2.30
C VAL A 20 20.24 1.28 -3.45
N THR A 21 19.14 1.98 -3.72
CA THR A 21 19.06 3.06 -4.70
C THR A 21 18.85 4.39 -3.97
N VAL A 22 19.77 5.32 -4.20
CA VAL A 22 19.68 6.73 -3.74
C VAL A 22 19.14 7.57 -4.88
N ARG A 23 17.93 8.06 -4.75
CA ARG A 23 17.32 8.98 -5.72
C ARG A 23 17.63 10.41 -5.33
N VAL A 24 18.30 11.15 -6.20
CA VAL A 24 18.79 12.50 -5.93
C VAL A 24 18.29 13.52 -6.97
N PRO A 25 18.18 14.81 -6.60
CA PRO A 25 18.02 15.89 -7.59
C PRO A 25 19.13 15.88 -8.63
N ARG A 26 18.86 16.40 -9.81
CA ARG A 26 19.87 16.49 -10.88
C ARG A 26 21.09 17.34 -10.48
N THR A 27 20.90 18.30 -9.58
CA THR A 27 21.94 19.20 -9.07
C THR A 27 22.78 18.62 -7.92
N ALA A 28 22.40 17.49 -7.36
CA ALA A 28 23.10 16.89 -6.23
C ALA A 28 24.43 16.25 -6.68
N THR A 29 25.46 16.42 -5.86
CA THR A 29 26.77 15.79 -6.07
C THR A 29 26.74 14.33 -5.59
N GLU A 30 27.71 13.53 -6.05
CA GLU A 30 27.86 12.14 -5.62
C GLU A 30 28.18 12.06 -4.12
N ALA A 31 29.08 12.94 -3.65
CA ALA A 31 29.43 13.06 -2.23
C ALA A 31 28.20 13.35 -1.33
N GLN A 32 27.27 14.18 -1.81
CA GLN A 32 26.01 14.46 -1.08
C GLN A 32 25.11 13.21 -1.04
N ALA A 33 25.04 12.42 -2.11
CA ALA A 33 24.28 11.18 -2.15
C ALA A 33 24.86 10.12 -1.20
N GLU A 34 26.19 9.99 -1.17
CA GLU A 34 26.89 9.07 -0.26
C GLU A 34 26.70 9.45 1.21
N GLU A 35 26.86 10.74 1.51
CA GLU A 35 26.65 11.25 2.86
C GLU A 35 25.19 11.04 3.31
N PHE A 36 24.24 11.25 2.40
CA PHE A 36 22.82 10.98 2.70
C PHE A 36 22.59 9.49 3.00
N ALA A 37 23.17 8.58 2.21
CA ALA A 37 23.06 7.15 2.46
C ALA A 37 23.74 6.75 3.78
N ARG A 38 24.90 7.30 4.11
CA ARG A 38 25.65 7.02 5.33
C ARG A 38 24.86 7.41 6.57
N ARG A 39 24.24 8.59 6.59
CA ARG A 39 23.37 9.04 7.71
C ARG A 39 22.19 8.12 7.96
N HIS A 40 21.75 7.40 6.95
CA HIS A 40 20.61 6.47 7.05
C HIS A 40 21.03 5.00 7.08
N GLY A 41 22.29 4.72 7.45
CA GLY A 41 22.87 3.38 7.41
C GLY A 41 22.07 2.34 8.19
N GLU A 42 21.67 2.64 9.42
CA GLU A 42 20.84 1.73 10.24
C GLU A 42 19.49 1.44 9.59
N TRP A 43 18.83 2.46 9.04
CA TRP A 43 17.58 2.28 8.32
C TRP A 43 17.76 1.40 7.09
N ILE A 44 18.86 1.59 6.34
CA ILE A 44 19.22 0.79 5.17
C ILE A 44 19.38 -0.68 5.56
N LEU A 45 20.18 -0.97 6.59
CA LEU A 45 20.44 -2.34 7.06
C LEU A 45 19.13 -3.02 7.48
N LYS A 46 18.37 -2.41 8.37
CA LYS A 46 17.10 -2.94 8.87
C LYS A 46 16.07 -3.15 7.76
N THR A 47 15.98 -2.20 6.82
CA THR A 47 15.01 -2.28 5.73
C THR A 47 15.44 -3.33 4.70
N ARG A 48 16.74 -3.42 4.39
CA ARG A 48 17.31 -4.42 3.49
C ARG A 48 17.07 -5.84 4.00
N GLU A 49 17.35 -6.09 5.26
CA GLU A 49 17.09 -7.38 5.90
C GLU A 49 15.61 -7.76 5.76
N LYS A 50 14.70 -6.85 6.09
CA LYS A 50 13.26 -7.05 5.94
C LYS A 50 12.84 -7.32 4.49
N VAL A 51 13.40 -6.60 3.52
CA VAL A 51 13.10 -6.79 2.10
C VAL A 51 13.56 -8.17 1.63
N LEU A 52 14.78 -8.59 2.00
CA LEU A 52 15.32 -9.90 1.63
C LEU A 52 14.57 -11.05 2.32
N GLN A 53 14.22 -10.91 3.60
CA GLN A 53 13.36 -11.87 4.29
C GLN A 53 11.99 -11.98 3.60
N ASN A 54 11.36 -10.86 3.29
CA ASN A 54 10.08 -10.87 2.58
C ASN A 54 10.20 -11.45 1.16
N ALA A 55 11.30 -11.21 0.45
CA ALA A 55 11.55 -11.76 -0.88
C ALA A 55 11.64 -13.29 -0.85
N SER A 56 12.29 -13.87 0.17
CA SER A 56 12.40 -15.34 0.33
C SER A 56 11.06 -16.02 0.64
N TRP A 57 10.08 -15.27 1.17
CA TRP A 57 8.74 -15.78 1.49
C TRP A 57 7.68 -15.42 0.44
N ARG A 58 8.00 -14.56 -0.54
CA ARG A 58 7.06 -14.17 -1.58
C ARG A 58 6.74 -15.34 -2.49
N ARG A 59 5.48 -15.71 -2.50
CA ARG A 59 4.95 -16.63 -3.49
C ARG A 59 4.84 -15.93 -4.86
N SER A 60 5.36 -16.56 -5.91
CA SER A 60 5.02 -16.17 -7.28
C SER A 60 3.67 -16.78 -7.66
N TYR A 61 2.85 -16.00 -8.35
CA TYR A 61 1.51 -16.39 -8.76
C TYR A 61 1.43 -16.47 -10.29
N THR A 62 0.84 -17.51 -10.79
CA THR A 62 0.52 -17.66 -12.22
C THR A 62 -0.57 -16.67 -12.64
N GLU A 63 -0.69 -16.37 -13.91
CA GLU A 63 -1.77 -15.51 -14.41
C GLU A 63 -3.16 -16.11 -14.16
N ALA A 64 -3.30 -17.43 -14.19
CA ALA A 64 -4.55 -18.12 -13.86
C ALA A 64 -4.94 -17.91 -12.38
N GLU A 65 -3.98 -18.01 -11.44
CA GLU A 65 -4.22 -17.72 -10.01
C GLU A 65 -4.60 -16.26 -9.79
N LYS A 66 -3.92 -15.32 -10.45
CA LYS A 66 -4.26 -13.91 -10.39
C LYS A 66 -5.66 -13.61 -10.91
N GLN A 67 -6.03 -14.22 -12.03
CA GLN A 67 -7.36 -14.05 -12.61
C GLN A 67 -8.44 -14.61 -11.70
N THR A 68 -8.25 -15.79 -11.12
CA THR A 68 -9.15 -16.37 -10.13
C THR A 68 -9.25 -15.47 -8.88
N GLY A 69 -8.11 -14.93 -8.42
CA GLY A 69 -8.07 -13.98 -7.30
C GLY A 69 -8.84 -12.70 -7.59
N LYS A 70 -8.70 -12.14 -8.81
CA LYS A 70 -9.48 -10.95 -9.23
C LYS A 70 -10.98 -11.22 -9.23
N GLN A 71 -11.42 -12.37 -9.75
CA GLN A 71 -12.84 -12.74 -9.76
C GLN A 71 -13.40 -12.93 -8.34
N ARG A 72 -12.63 -13.58 -7.45
CA ARG A 72 -13.02 -13.74 -6.04
C ARG A 72 -13.13 -12.39 -5.34
N LEU A 73 -12.14 -11.52 -5.54
CA LEU A 73 -12.16 -10.20 -4.93
C LEU A 73 -13.33 -9.36 -5.46
N ASN A 74 -13.62 -9.41 -6.77
CA ASN A 74 -14.73 -8.66 -7.36
C ASN A 74 -16.05 -8.99 -6.66
N ARG A 75 -16.36 -10.29 -6.49
CA ARG A 75 -17.57 -10.73 -5.78
C ARG A 75 -17.64 -10.18 -4.35
N LYS A 76 -16.54 -10.23 -3.61
CA LYS A 76 -16.47 -9.68 -2.25
C LYS A 76 -16.69 -8.16 -2.23
N LEU A 77 -16.10 -7.43 -3.18
CA LEU A 77 -16.24 -5.96 -3.28
C LEU A 77 -17.66 -5.54 -3.67
N GLU A 78 -18.36 -6.32 -4.50
CA GLU A 78 -19.77 -6.07 -4.88
C GLU A 78 -20.72 -6.08 -3.66
N GLU A 79 -20.40 -6.85 -2.64
CA GLU A 79 -21.16 -6.89 -1.39
C GLU A 79 -20.71 -5.81 -0.40
N ARG A 80 -19.39 -5.67 -0.19
CA ARG A 80 -18.82 -4.84 0.86
C ARG A 80 -18.82 -3.35 0.54
N LEU A 81 -18.57 -2.98 -0.71
CA LEU A 81 -18.52 -1.56 -1.07
C LEU A 81 -19.86 -0.85 -0.88
N PRO A 82 -21.00 -1.36 -1.37
CA PRO A 82 -22.30 -0.73 -1.12
C PRO A 82 -22.64 -0.67 0.37
N LEU A 83 -22.33 -1.75 1.12
CA LEU A 83 -22.58 -1.82 2.56
C LEU A 83 -21.86 -0.69 3.30
N PHE A 84 -20.53 -0.64 3.19
CA PHE A 84 -19.74 0.35 3.90
C PHE A 84 -19.94 1.77 3.38
N ALA A 85 -20.15 1.96 2.08
CA ALA A 85 -20.47 3.27 1.52
C ALA A 85 -21.79 3.82 2.08
N SER A 86 -22.82 2.97 2.22
CA SER A 86 -24.09 3.34 2.84
C SER A 86 -23.92 3.72 4.31
N VAL A 87 -23.22 2.90 5.10
CA VAL A 87 -22.96 3.17 6.52
C VAL A 87 -22.18 4.45 6.73
N MET A 88 -21.19 4.73 5.86
CA MET A 88 -20.36 5.93 5.92
C MET A 88 -21.02 7.16 5.30
N GLY A 89 -22.15 7.01 4.61
CA GLY A 89 -22.83 8.11 3.92
C GLY A 89 -22.04 8.68 2.75
N VAL A 90 -21.22 7.87 2.06
CA VAL A 90 -20.37 8.31 0.95
C VAL A 90 -20.72 7.60 -0.36
N SER A 91 -20.36 8.24 -1.47
CA SER A 91 -20.45 7.64 -2.80
C SER A 91 -19.03 7.39 -3.36
N TYR A 92 -18.91 6.42 -4.25
CA TYR A 92 -17.68 6.12 -4.96
C TYR A 92 -17.94 6.02 -6.47
N GLY A 93 -16.89 6.16 -7.26
CA GLY A 93 -16.93 6.07 -8.71
C GLY A 93 -16.60 4.66 -9.21
N ARG A 94 -15.80 4.59 -10.27
CA ARG A 94 -15.36 3.30 -10.85
C ARG A 94 -14.46 2.53 -9.89
N VAL A 95 -14.72 1.24 -9.78
CA VAL A 95 -13.89 0.28 -9.06
C VAL A 95 -13.01 -0.49 -10.06
N SER A 96 -11.73 -0.68 -9.72
CA SER A 96 -10.79 -1.46 -10.53
C SER A 96 -9.94 -2.36 -9.64
N ILE A 97 -9.68 -3.57 -10.10
CA ILE A 97 -8.77 -4.50 -9.43
C ILE A 97 -7.45 -4.54 -10.22
N ARG A 98 -6.34 -4.30 -9.54
CA ARG A 98 -5.01 -4.16 -10.13
C ARG A 98 -4.02 -5.13 -9.49
N ASP A 99 -2.94 -5.43 -10.21
CA ASP A 99 -1.75 -6.10 -9.67
C ASP A 99 -0.71 -5.02 -9.29
N GLN A 100 -0.84 -4.51 -8.07
CA GLN A 100 0.02 -3.44 -7.57
C GLN A 100 1.10 -4.00 -6.64
N ARG A 101 2.30 -3.43 -6.71
CA ARG A 101 3.44 -3.91 -5.90
C ARG A 101 3.50 -3.30 -4.51
N THR A 102 3.01 -2.07 -4.33
CA THR A 102 3.27 -1.26 -3.14
C THR A 102 2.03 -0.78 -2.41
N ARG A 103 0.82 -1.05 -2.94
CA ARG A 103 -0.43 -0.54 -2.37
C ARG A 103 -1.49 -1.63 -2.33
N TRP A 104 -2.29 -1.62 -1.27
CA TRP A 104 -3.45 -2.48 -1.13
C TRP A 104 -4.69 -1.89 -1.81
N GLY A 105 -4.81 -0.57 -1.74
CA GLY A 105 -5.87 0.20 -2.39
C GLY A 105 -5.42 1.61 -2.74
N SER A 106 -6.29 2.36 -3.39
CA SER A 106 -6.19 3.81 -3.59
C SER A 106 -7.53 4.41 -3.95
N CYS A 107 -7.80 5.61 -3.45
CA CYS A 107 -8.94 6.44 -3.84
C CYS A 107 -8.43 7.70 -4.55
N SER A 108 -9.00 8.03 -5.70
CA SER A 108 -8.73 9.30 -6.39
C SER A 108 -9.64 10.43 -5.89
N GLY A 109 -9.28 11.69 -6.13
CA GLY A 109 -10.15 12.84 -5.80
C GLY A 109 -11.53 12.78 -6.47
N LYS A 110 -11.67 12.06 -7.60
CA LYS A 110 -12.94 11.79 -8.27
C LYS A 110 -13.71 10.60 -7.65
N GLY A 111 -13.19 9.97 -6.61
CA GLY A 111 -13.80 8.83 -5.96
C GLY A 111 -13.62 7.48 -6.65
N ASN A 112 -12.76 7.38 -7.67
CA ASN A 112 -12.46 6.09 -8.27
C ASN A 112 -11.57 5.27 -7.33
N LEU A 113 -11.93 4.00 -7.12
CA LEU A 113 -11.27 3.09 -6.21
C LEU A 113 -10.47 2.04 -6.99
N ASN A 114 -9.27 1.77 -6.52
CA ASN A 114 -8.49 0.64 -7.01
C ASN A 114 -8.15 -0.26 -5.84
N PHE A 115 -8.21 -1.58 -6.05
CA PHE A 115 -7.86 -2.59 -5.06
C PHE A 115 -6.83 -3.56 -5.63
N ASN A 116 -5.90 -4.00 -4.79
CA ASN A 116 -4.93 -5.02 -5.16
C ASN A 116 -5.62 -6.40 -5.16
N TRP A 117 -5.46 -7.18 -6.22
CA TRP A 117 -6.07 -8.50 -6.33
C TRP A 117 -5.67 -9.44 -5.18
N LYS A 118 -4.51 -9.23 -4.57
CA LYS A 118 -4.02 -10.00 -3.41
C LYS A 118 -4.90 -9.87 -2.17
N LEU A 119 -5.80 -8.87 -2.13
CA LEU A 119 -6.83 -8.80 -1.12
C LEU A 119 -7.83 -9.96 -1.18
N SER A 120 -7.83 -10.75 -2.25
CA SER A 120 -8.56 -12.02 -2.31
C SER A 120 -7.97 -13.12 -1.41
N LEU A 121 -6.74 -12.93 -0.93
CA LEU A 121 -5.96 -13.89 -0.16
C LEU A 121 -5.93 -13.55 1.35
N VAL A 122 -6.43 -12.38 1.73
CA VAL A 122 -6.47 -11.96 3.13
C VAL A 122 -7.79 -12.36 3.79
N PRO A 123 -7.85 -12.45 5.13
CA PRO A 123 -9.09 -12.58 5.89
C PRO A 123 -10.08 -11.47 5.55
N ASP A 124 -11.37 -11.76 5.67
CA ASP A 124 -12.44 -10.82 5.29
C ASP A 124 -12.41 -9.53 6.09
N GLU A 125 -12.10 -9.61 7.38
CA GLU A 125 -11.94 -8.43 8.24
C GLU A 125 -10.81 -7.50 7.80
N ILE A 126 -9.76 -8.05 7.18
CA ILE A 126 -8.65 -7.26 6.65
C ILE A 126 -9.05 -6.61 5.31
N LEU A 127 -9.82 -7.30 4.49
CA LEU A 127 -10.43 -6.71 3.30
C LEU A 127 -11.35 -5.56 3.67
N ASP A 128 -12.22 -5.75 4.68
CA ASP A 128 -13.14 -4.73 5.18
C ASP A 128 -12.38 -3.47 5.63
N TYR A 129 -11.25 -3.65 6.32
CA TYR A 129 -10.40 -2.53 6.70
C TYR A 129 -9.90 -1.73 5.47
N VAL A 130 -9.45 -2.41 4.43
CA VAL A 130 -8.96 -1.71 3.22
C VAL A 130 -10.12 -1.02 2.50
N VAL A 131 -11.31 -1.66 2.42
CA VAL A 131 -12.51 -1.05 1.83
C VAL A 131 -12.90 0.22 2.58
N VAL A 132 -13.01 0.17 3.91
CA VAL A 132 -13.34 1.32 4.75
C VAL A 132 -12.27 2.41 4.65
N HIS A 133 -10.99 2.04 4.60
CA HIS A 133 -9.87 2.96 4.41
C HIS A 133 -10.00 3.75 3.10
N GLU A 134 -10.27 3.08 1.99
CA GLU A 134 -10.42 3.76 0.69
C GLU A 134 -11.70 4.59 0.61
N LEU A 135 -12.79 4.16 1.25
CA LEU A 135 -14.01 4.94 1.35
C LEU A 135 -13.84 6.17 2.26
N ALA A 136 -13.05 6.09 3.33
CA ALA A 136 -12.76 7.22 4.22
C ALA A 136 -12.08 8.38 3.46
N HIS A 137 -11.33 8.08 2.39
CA HIS A 137 -10.78 9.12 1.50
C HIS A 137 -11.85 9.92 0.74
N ARG A 138 -13.12 9.50 0.77
CA ARG A 138 -14.22 10.31 0.25
C ARG A 138 -14.61 11.44 1.20
N ILE A 139 -14.24 11.32 2.47
CA ILE A 139 -14.49 12.31 3.53
C ILE A 139 -13.22 13.14 3.74
N GLU A 140 -12.07 12.47 3.86
CA GLU A 140 -10.79 13.11 4.16
C GLU A 140 -9.68 12.51 3.27
N MET A 141 -9.14 13.31 2.35
CA MET A 141 -8.15 12.83 1.37
C MET A 141 -6.76 12.54 1.96
N ASN A 142 -6.42 13.13 3.08
CA ASN A 142 -5.15 12.91 3.76
C ASN A 142 -5.35 12.04 5.01
N HIS A 143 -4.29 11.39 5.48
CA HIS A 143 -4.33 10.54 6.67
C HIS A 143 -4.19 11.36 7.97
N SER A 144 -4.99 12.43 8.09
CA SER A 144 -5.08 13.28 9.28
C SER A 144 -5.74 12.54 10.46
N ALA A 145 -5.78 13.18 11.63
CA ALA A 145 -6.54 12.66 12.77
C ALA A 145 -8.04 12.51 12.45
N ASN A 146 -8.58 13.39 11.57
CA ASN A 146 -9.98 13.29 11.12
C ASN A 146 -10.21 12.02 10.31
N PHE A 147 -9.30 11.72 9.36
CA PHE A 147 -9.36 10.49 8.57
C PHE A 147 -9.45 9.25 9.47
N TRP A 148 -8.54 9.14 10.44
CA TRP A 148 -8.52 7.98 11.33
C TRP A 148 -9.76 7.88 12.22
N ARG A 149 -10.34 9.02 12.62
CA ARG A 149 -11.62 9.02 13.33
C ARG A 149 -12.77 8.46 12.48
N GLU A 150 -12.82 8.77 11.20
CA GLU A 150 -13.84 8.20 10.30
C GLU A 150 -13.66 6.70 10.13
N VAL A 151 -12.42 6.21 10.02
CA VAL A 151 -12.14 4.77 9.99
C VAL A 151 -12.53 4.09 11.32
N GLU A 152 -12.17 4.68 12.45
CA GLU A 152 -12.42 4.16 13.79
C GLU A 152 -13.92 4.06 14.14
N LYS A 153 -14.74 4.99 13.63
CA LYS A 153 -16.21 4.93 13.80
C LYS A 153 -16.82 3.66 13.20
N ILE A 154 -16.28 3.18 12.11
CA ILE A 154 -16.79 2.00 11.37
C ILE A 154 -16.11 0.72 11.88
N LEU A 155 -14.81 0.80 12.13
CA LEU A 155 -13.97 -0.31 12.55
C LEU A 155 -13.13 0.10 13.77
N PRO A 156 -13.67 -0.06 15.00
CA PRO A 156 -12.94 0.33 16.22
C PRO A 156 -11.59 -0.39 16.39
N ASP A 157 -11.48 -1.59 15.83
CA ASP A 157 -10.29 -2.46 15.84
C ASP A 157 -9.36 -2.24 14.63
N TYR A 158 -9.52 -1.13 13.89
CA TYR A 158 -8.75 -0.88 12.65
C TYR A 158 -7.23 -0.93 12.85
N ARG A 159 -6.73 -0.61 14.05
CA ARG A 159 -5.30 -0.63 14.37
C ARG A 159 -4.72 -2.04 14.31
N GLU A 160 -5.46 -3.02 14.79
CA GLU A 160 -5.10 -4.44 14.75
C GLU A 160 -5.09 -4.95 13.31
N ARG A 161 -6.13 -4.63 12.54
CA ARG A 161 -6.23 -5.00 11.12
C ARG A 161 -5.12 -4.37 10.28
N ARG A 162 -4.81 -3.11 10.53
CA ARG A 162 -3.67 -2.40 9.90
C ARG A 162 -2.34 -3.06 10.26
N MET A 163 -2.15 -3.44 11.51
CA MET A 163 -0.94 -4.14 11.97
C MET A 163 -0.79 -5.48 11.27
N TRP A 164 -1.87 -6.25 11.20
CA TRP A 164 -1.90 -7.53 10.48
C TRP A 164 -1.40 -7.38 9.03
N LEU A 165 -1.92 -6.38 8.29
CA LEU A 165 -1.48 -6.09 6.92
C LEU A 165 0.02 -5.72 6.84
N LYS A 166 0.51 -4.96 7.82
CA LYS A 166 1.92 -4.57 7.89
C LYS A 166 2.83 -5.77 8.12
N GLU A 167 2.40 -6.74 8.90
CA GLU A 167 3.17 -7.93 9.27
C GLU A 167 3.10 -9.03 8.20
N ASN A 168 1.92 -9.25 7.64
CA ASN A 168 1.64 -10.37 6.75
C ASN A 168 1.66 -10.00 5.26
N GLY A 169 1.32 -8.76 4.94
CA GLY A 169 1.16 -8.31 3.55
C GLY A 169 2.43 -8.41 2.69
N GLY A 170 3.60 -8.36 3.29
CA GLY A 170 4.87 -8.53 2.57
C GLY A 170 5.14 -9.96 2.07
N ARG A 171 4.35 -10.93 2.54
CA ARG A 171 4.49 -12.36 2.21
C ARG A 171 3.53 -12.81 1.09
N LEU A 172 2.54 -11.98 0.77
CA LEU A 172 1.52 -12.22 -0.24
C LEU A 172 1.97 -11.86 -1.67
#